data_517685809579e11c3da68f359009ae9a
#
_entry.id   517685809579e11c3da68f359009ae9a
#
_cell.length_a   1.000
_cell.length_b   1.000
_cell.length_c   1.000
_cell.angle_alpha   90.00
_cell.angle_beta   90.00
_cell.angle_gamma   90.00
#
_symmetry.space_group_name_H-M   'P 1'
#
loop_
_entity.id
_entity.type
_entity.pdbx_description
1 polymer ?
#
loop_
_entity_poly.entity_id
_entity_poly.type
_entity_poly.pdbx_seq_one_letter_code
_entity_poly.pdbx_strand_id
1 'polypeptide(L)'
;EMEVICSIAKKHNLTVIEDSCEAHGAKYKGKYIGHWGDMSIYSYYVAHIVSCGEGGMVSTNDSFTADVLSSTRSHGRLFNSIFFDHPRVGINSKMNDMEASVGLEGVSLFWDTFNKRKEIIKIFRNACVGFEDVAWFSEEDEGNVNCPHGFSITCKNARDIKIIQTTMDKYKIHWKRNFGCIPTQHLAFSDMGYKLGAFPESEWVGDNGLHIGCHHYLTEEDVSRVCKTLKESLSLCSKKENI
;
A
#
# COMPACT_ATOMS: atom_id res chain seq x y z
N GLU A 1 -3.24 -1.80 14.29
CA GLU A 1 -2.90 -1.88 15.75
C GLU A 1 -1.93 -3.02 16.02
N MET A 2 -0.66 -2.81 15.68
CA MET A 2 0.38 -3.85 15.73
C MET A 2 0.59 -4.45 17.13
N GLU A 3 0.47 -3.66 18.19
CA GLU A 3 0.61 -4.17 19.56
C GLU A 3 -0.47 -5.22 19.90
N VAL A 4 -1.71 -4.99 19.47
CA VAL A 4 -2.82 -5.92 19.68
C VAL A 4 -2.60 -7.20 18.88
N ILE A 5 -2.23 -7.06 17.59
CA ILE A 5 -1.91 -8.19 16.71
C ILE A 5 -0.78 -9.05 17.29
N CYS A 6 0.34 -8.43 17.68
CA CYS A 6 1.47 -9.14 18.28
C CYS A 6 1.10 -9.81 19.62
N SER A 7 0.24 -9.17 20.44
CA SER A 7 -0.24 -9.77 21.69
C SER A 7 -1.08 -11.02 21.43
N ILE A 8 -1.99 -10.97 20.45
CA ILE A 8 -2.80 -12.13 20.03
C ILE A 8 -1.90 -13.24 19.50
N ALA A 9 -0.98 -12.90 18.61
CA ALA A 9 -0.05 -13.86 18.03
C ALA A 9 0.78 -14.58 19.11
N LYS A 10 1.33 -13.83 20.06
CA LYS A 10 2.07 -14.39 21.19
C LYS A 10 1.21 -15.33 22.04
N LYS A 11 -0.04 -14.95 22.33
CA LYS A 11 -0.99 -15.77 23.09
C LYS A 11 -1.27 -17.11 22.42
N HIS A 12 -1.30 -17.13 21.10
CA HIS A 12 -1.65 -18.32 20.30
C HIS A 12 -0.44 -18.99 19.64
N ASN A 13 0.79 -18.57 19.99
CA ASN A 13 2.04 -19.08 19.40
C ASN A 13 2.04 -19.02 17.87
N LEU A 14 1.64 -17.86 17.32
CA LEU A 14 1.58 -17.60 15.89
C LEU A 14 2.77 -16.74 15.44
N THR A 15 3.30 -17.03 14.26
CA THR A 15 4.27 -16.18 13.58
C THR A 15 3.57 -14.97 12.95
N VAL A 16 4.13 -13.79 13.12
CA VAL A 16 3.63 -12.54 12.52
C VAL A 16 4.53 -12.16 11.34
N ILE A 17 3.94 -12.13 10.16
CA ILE A 17 4.57 -11.61 8.94
C ILE A 17 3.91 -10.28 8.61
N GLU A 18 4.70 -9.19 8.61
CA GLU A 18 4.22 -7.87 8.21
C GLU A 18 4.31 -7.74 6.69
N ASP A 19 3.17 -7.59 5.99
CA ASP A 19 3.17 -7.12 4.62
C ASP A 19 3.35 -5.61 4.60
N SER A 20 4.59 -5.18 4.44
CA SER A 20 5.01 -3.77 4.44
C SER A 20 5.27 -3.23 3.03
N CYS A 21 4.72 -3.89 1.99
CA CYS A 21 4.97 -3.50 0.60
C CYS A 21 4.58 -2.05 0.31
N GLU A 22 3.50 -1.56 0.90
CA GLU A 22 3.03 -0.17 0.78
C GLU A 22 3.32 0.68 2.04
N ALA A 23 4.20 0.20 2.93
CA ALA A 23 4.46 0.82 4.22
C ALA A 23 5.92 1.29 4.42
N HIS A 24 6.64 1.56 3.32
CA HIS A 24 8.01 2.05 3.38
C HIS A 24 8.10 3.35 4.21
N GLY A 25 8.84 3.31 5.32
CA GLY A 25 9.02 4.46 6.21
C GLY A 25 7.83 4.76 7.14
N ALA A 26 6.76 3.99 7.06
CA ALA A 26 5.63 4.13 7.98
C ALA A 26 6.01 3.81 9.41
N LYS A 27 5.33 4.46 10.37
CA LYS A 27 5.49 4.21 11.81
C LYS A 27 4.15 4.06 12.49
N TYR A 28 4.09 3.12 13.41
CA TYR A 28 3.00 2.98 14.36
C TYR A 28 3.54 3.23 15.77
N LYS A 29 2.99 4.23 16.48
CA LYS A 29 3.46 4.69 17.79
C LYS A 29 4.98 4.92 17.84
N GLY A 30 5.51 5.60 16.82
CA GLY A 30 6.92 5.96 16.70
C GLY A 30 7.88 4.84 16.28
N LYS A 31 7.45 3.57 16.25
CA LYS A 31 8.24 2.42 15.82
C LYS A 31 7.94 2.11 14.34
N TYR A 32 8.98 1.90 13.54
CA TYR A 32 8.82 1.57 12.13
C TYR A 32 8.01 0.29 11.92
N ILE A 33 7.14 0.30 10.92
CA ILE A 33 6.54 -0.91 10.36
C ILE A 33 7.66 -1.77 9.78
N GLY A 34 7.55 -3.09 9.95
CA GLY A 34 8.62 -4.04 9.66
C GLY A 34 9.51 -4.39 10.86
N HIS A 35 9.21 -3.82 12.04
CA HIS A 35 9.92 -4.12 13.29
C HIS A 35 9.00 -4.71 14.38
N TRP A 36 7.75 -4.98 14.05
CA TRP A 36 6.76 -5.47 15.01
C TRP A 36 6.65 -6.99 15.02
N GLY A 37 6.62 -7.60 13.85
CA GLY A 37 6.51 -9.04 13.64
C GLY A 37 7.85 -9.78 13.65
N ASP A 38 7.78 -11.07 13.33
CA ASP A 38 8.95 -11.96 13.24
C ASP A 38 9.71 -11.76 11.93
N MET A 39 9.00 -11.37 10.89
CA MET A 39 9.56 -10.96 9.59
C MET A 39 8.68 -9.93 8.91
N SER A 40 9.26 -9.21 7.95
CA SER A 40 8.53 -8.24 7.14
C SER A 40 8.93 -8.35 5.68
N ILE A 41 7.95 -8.16 4.78
CA ILE A 41 8.15 -8.14 3.34
C ILE A 41 7.99 -6.73 2.79
N TYR A 42 8.81 -6.37 1.81
CA TYR A 42 8.80 -5.08 1.12
C TYR A 42 8.82 -5.32 -0.38
N SER A 43 8.10 -4.49 -1.12
CA SER A 43 8.08 -4.51 -2.57
C SER A 43 8.86 -3.32 -3.15
N TYR A 44 9.59 -3.57 -4.21
CA TYR A 44 10.27 -2.56 -5.04
C TYR A 44 9.61 -2.40 -6.40
N TYR A 45 8.34 -2.75 -6.49
CA TYR A 45 7.51 -2.51 -7.67
C TYR A 45 7.44 -1.01 -8.00
N VAL A 46 7.19 -0.69 -9.26
CA VAL A 46 7.25 0.69 -9.81
C VAL A 46 6.38 1.72 -9.07
N ALA A 47 5.33 1.31 -8.39
CA ALA A 47 4.44 2.23 -7.66
C ALA A 47 4.96 2.66 -6.27
N HIS A 48 5.96 1.96 -5.72
CA HIS A 48 6.45 2.20 -4.37
C HIS A 48 7.43 3.38 -4.29
N ILE A 49 7.85 3.73 -3.07
CA ILE A 49 8.77 4.86 -2.83
C ILE A 49 10.17 4.50 -3.32
N VAL A 50 10.65 3.30 -2.98
CA VAL A 50 11.84 2.71 -3.60
C VAL A 50 11.36 1.77 -4.68
N SER A 51 11.84 1.95 -5.90
CA SER A 51 11.48 1.11 -7.03
C SER A 51 12.70 0.70 -7.82
N CYS A 52 12.70 -0.55 -8.27
CA CYS A 52 13.66 -1.07 -9.25
C CYS A 52 12.96 -1.72 -10.46
N GLY A 53 11.70 -1.34 -10.68
CA GLY A 53 10.82 -1.96 -11.69
C GLY A 53 10.07 -3.13 -11.09
N GLU A 54 10.78 -4.20 -10.82
CA GLU A 54 10.33 -5.38 -10.07
C GLU A 54 11.37 -5.72 -9.00
N GLY A 55 10.94 -6.31 -7.89
CA GLY A 55 11.83 -6.73 -6.81
C GLY A 55 11.16 -6.68 -5.45
N GLY A 56 11.91 -7.10 -4.44
CA GLY A 56 11.44 -7.09 -3.07
C GLY A 56 12.51 -7.52 -2.09
N MET A 57 12.20 -7.37 -0.82
CA MET A 57 13.07 -7.73 0.28
C MET A 57 12.24 -8.39 1.39
N VAL A 58 12.84 -9.35 2.07
CA VAL A 58 12.34 -9.86 3.35
C VAL A 58 13.37 -9.52 4.43
N SER A 59 12.91 -8.97 5.55
CA SER A 59 13.75 -8.71 6.72
C SER A 59 13.30 -9.56 7.91
N THR A 60 14.26 -10.02 8.72
CA THR A 60 14.02 -10.74 9.97
C THR A 60 15.22 -10.56 10.90
N ASN A 61 14.99 -10.68 12.20
CA ASN A 61 16.04 -10.70 13.22
C ASN A 61 16.45 -12.13 13.59
N ASP A 62 15.74 -13.16 13.08
CA ASP A 62 16.07 -14.56 13.34
C ASP A 62 17.02 -15.10 12.26
N SER A 63 18.23 -15.53 12.70
CA SER A 63 19.27 -16.02 11.79
C SER A 63 18.87 -17.29 11.05
N PHE A 64 18.15 -18.20 11.70
CA PHE A 64 17.68 -19.42 11.07
C PHE A 64 16.68 -19.11 9.95
N THR A 65 15.72 -18.22 10.21
CA THR A 65 14.77 -17.74 9.19
C THR A 65 15.51 -17.05 8.04
N ALA A 66 16.52 -16.22 8.31
CA ALA A 66 17.32 -15.57 7.28
C ALA A 66 18.03 -16.58 6.37
N ASP A 67 18.60 -17.65 6.94
CA ASP A 67 19.23 -18.74 6.18
C ASP A 67 18.22 -19.50 5.32
N VAL A 68 17.04 -19.79 5.86
CA VAL A 68 15.95 -20.44 5.13
C VAL A 68 15.50 -19.59 3.95
N LEU A 69 15.25 -18.29 4.17
CA LEU A 69 14.86 -17.34 3.13
C LEU A 69 15.90 -17.22 2.02
N SER A 70 17.17 -17.07 2.40
CA SER A 70 18.29 -16.98 1.47
C SER A 70 18.42 -18.24 0.61
N SER A 71 18.26 -19.41 1.22
CA SER A 71 18.27 -20.69 0.52
C SER A 71 17.06 -20.83 -0.42
N THR A 72 15.86 -20.59 0.06
CA THR A 72 14.61 -20.73 -0.71
C THR A 72 14.60 -19.79 -1.93
N ARG A 73 15.09 -18.55 -1.79
CA ARG A 73 15.26 -17.59 -2.88
C ARG A 73 16.18 -18.11 -3.99
N SER A 74 17.12 -19.01 -3.66
CA SER A 74 18.13 -19.55 -4.57
C SER A 74 18.01 -21.08 -4.72
N HIS A 75 16.87 -21.54 -5.22
CA HIS A 75 16.58 -22.94 -5.54
C HIS A 75 16.57 -23.91 -4.34
N GLY A 76 16.56 -23.42 -3.10
CA GLY A 76 16.69 -24.25 -1.89
C GLY A 76 18.14 -24.68 -1.58
N ARG A 77 19.15 -24.05 -2.21
CA ARG A 77 20.55 -24.41 -2.09
C ARG A 77 21.16 -23.92 -0.78
N LEU A 78 22.12 -24.68 -0.24
CA LEU A 78 22.96 -24.22 0.85
C LEU A 78 24.05 -23.27 0.33
N PHE A 79 24.18 -22.09 0.94
CA PHE A 79 25.14 -21.09 0.50
C PHE A 79 26.61 -21.51 0.75
N ASN A 80 26.87 -22.25 1.81
CA ASN A 80 28.22 -22.65 2.23
C ASN A 80 28.65 -24.03 1.72
N SER A 81 27.84 -24.68 0.86
CA SER A 81 28.20 -25.96 0.26
C SER A 81 28.95 -25.75 -1.06
N ILE A 82 30.09 -26.39 -1.22
CA ILE A 82 30.82 -26.51 -2.50
C ILE A 82 30.08 -27.43 -3.49
N PHE A 83 29.14 -28.22 -3.00
CA PHE A 83 28.26 -29.08 -3.81
C PHE A 83 26.89 -28.36 -4.00
N PHE A 84 26.16 -28.75 -5.06
CA PHE A 84 24.81 -28.27 -5.28
C PHE A 84 23.80 -29.02 -4.40
N ASP A 85 23.95 -28.86 -3.07
CA ASP A 85 23.04 -29.46 -2.10
C ASP A 85 21.78 -28.62 -1.98
N HIS A 86 20.63 -29.26 -2.20
CA HIS A 86 19.31 -28.67 -2.15
C HIS A 86 18.46 -29.31 -1.05
N PRO A 87 18.66 -28.96 0.24
CA PRO A 87 17.96 -29.58 1.37
C PRO A 87 16.48 -29.23 1.42
N ARG A 88 16.01 -28.28 0.60
CA ARG A 88 14.62 -27.85 0.53
C ARG A 88 14.21 -27.45 -0.86
N VAL A 89 12.89 -27.44 -1.12
CA VAL A 89 12.34 -26.86 -2.32
C VAL A 89 12.51 -25.34 -2.28
N GLY A 90 12.94 -24.75 -3.36
CA GLY A 90 13.10 -23.31 -3.50
C GLY A 90 12.76 -22.82 -4.91
N ILE A 91 12.80 -21.52 -5.10
CA ILE A 91 12.51 -20.82 -6.34
C ILE A 91 13.74 -20.04 -6.82
N ASN A 92 13.72 -19.54 -8.04
CA ASN A 92 14.66 -18.54 -8.48
C ASN A 92 14.04 -17.14 -8.34
N SER A 93 14.35 -16.49 -7.23
CA SER A 93 13.83 -15.16 -6.90
C SER A 93 14.98 -14.21 -6.53
N LYS A 94 16.10 -14.34 -7.22
CA LYS A 94 17.25 -13.45 -7.04
C LYS A 94 17.04 -12.18 -7.86
N MET A 95 17.19 -11.03 -7.21
CA MET A 95 17.29 -9.75 -7.89
C MET A 95 18.57 -9.73 -8.74
N ASN A 96 18.51 -9.19 -9.95
CA ASN A 96 19.70 -9.01 -10.80
C ASN A 96 20.35 -7.64 -10.52
N ASP A 97 21.60 -7.49 -10.97
CA ASP A 97 22.41 -6.28 -10.70
C ASP A 97 21.85 -5.02 -11.38
N MET A 98 21.14 -5.14 -12.51
CA MET A 98 20.51 -4.00 -13.17
C MET A 98 19.35 -3.45 -12.34
N GLU A 99 18.45 -4.32 -11.86
CA GLU A 99 17.38 -3.94 -10.93
C GLU A 99 17.96 -3.36 -9.64
N ALA A 100 18.97 -4.02 -9.05
CA ALA A 100 19.62 -3.53 -7.85
C ALA A 100 20.25 -2.14 -8.03
N SER A 101 20.87 -1.86 -9.18
CA SER A 101 21.48 -0.55 -9.44
C SER A 101 20.45 0.59 -9.53
N VAL A 102 19.28 0.31 -10.12
CA VAL A 102 18.15 1.26 -10.12
C VAL A 102 17.62 1.46 -8.68
N GLY A 103 17.48 0.38 -7.93
CA GLY A 103 17.03 0.43 -6.53
C GLY A 103 17.96 1.23 -5.62
N LEU A 104 19.29 1.18 -5.83
CA LEU A 104 20.24 1.98 -5.06
C LEU A 104 20.00 3.48 -5.17
N GLU A 105 19.67 3.98 -6.35
CA GLU A 105 19.28 5.39 -6.53
C GLU A 105 17.98 5.70 -5.77
N GLY A 106 16.99 4.83 -5.87
CA GLY A 106 15.74 4.96 -5.12
C GLY A 106 15.95 5.02 -3.59
N VAL A 107 16.89 4.24 -3.07
CA VAL A 107 17.28 4.29 -1.64
C VAL A 107 17.95 5.61 -1.30
N SER A 108 18.83 6.13 -2.15
CA SER A 108 19.52 7.41 -1.91
C SER A 108 18.54 8.60 -1.84
N LEU A 109 17.48 8.56 -2.63
CA LEU A 109 16.45 9.60 -2.72
C LEU A 109 15.23 9.33 -1.82
N PHE A 110 15.29 8.32 -0.95
CA PHE A 110 14.14 7.84 -0.20
C PHE A 110 13.41 8.96 0.57
N TRP A 111 14.13 9.71 1.39
CA TRP A 111 13.50 10.73 2.25
C TRP A 111 13.00 11.94 1.47
N ASP A 112 13.68 12.31 0.39
CA ASP A 112 13.23 13.40 -0.48
C ASP A 112 11.90 13.01 -1.17
N THR A 113 11.85 11.81 -1.72
CA THR A 113 10.63 11.26 -2.33
C THR A 113 9.49 11.12 -1.30
N PHE A 114 9.79 10.57 -0.12
CA PHE A 114 8.82 10.37 0.96
C PHE A 114 8.21 11.71 1.40
N ASN A 115 9.04 12.70 1.71
CA ASN A 115 8.59 13.99 2.19
C ASN A 115 7.81 14.76 1.13
N LYS A 116 8.25 14.72 -0.13
CA LYS A 116 7.54 15.38 -1.24
C LYS A 116 6.16 14.76 -1.46
N ARG A 117 6.04 13.43 -1.44
CA ARG A 117 4.74 12.75 -1.53
C ARG A 117 3.84 13.09 -0.33
N LYS A 118 4.37 13.14 0.89
CA LYS A 118 3.60 13.58 2.08
C LYS A 118 3.07 15.01 1.94
N GLU A 119 3.89 15.92 1.43
CA GLU A 119 3.46 17.30 1.16
C GLU A 119 2.29 17.35 0.17
N ILE A 120 2.37 16.60 -0.93
CA ILE A 120 1.31 16.52 -1.95
C ILE A 120 0.01 15.95 -1.33
N ILE A 121 0.09 14.86 -0.55
CA ILE A 121 -1.08 14.29 0.15
C ILE A 121 -1.72 15.33 1.07
N LYS A 122 -0.90 16.07 1.82
CA LYS A 122 -1.41 17.15 2.70
C LYS A 122 -2.14 18.24 1.90
N ILE A 123 -1.64 18.60 0.73
CA ILE A 123 -2.30 19.57 -0.16
C ILE A 123 -3.64 19.01 -0.66
N PHE A 124 -3.68 17.74 -1.07
CA PHE A 124 -4.92 17.09 -1.51
C PHE A 124 -5.93 17.00 -0.37
N ARG A 125 -5.49 16.62 0.85
CA ARG A 125 -6.37 16.55 2.02
C ARG A 125 -6.96 17.93 2.35
N ASN A 126 -6.16 18.99 2.29
CA ASN A 126 -6.62 20.36 2.49
C ASN A 126 -7.66 20.78 1.44
N ALA A 127 -7.57 20.29 0.22
CA ALA A 127 -8.56 20.55 -0.82
C ALA A 127 -9.91 19.86 -0.55
N CYS A 128 -9.93 18.86 0.31
CA CYS A 128 -11.11 18.08 0.69
C CYS A 128 -11.75 18.54 2.01
N VAL A 129 -11.20 19.54 2.68
CA VAL A 129 -11.78 20.10 3.93
C VAL A 129 -13.18 20.63 3.64
N GLY A 130 -14.14 20.26 4.50
CA GLY A 130 -15.56 20.62 4.37
C GLY A 130 -16.38 19.63 3.54
N PHE A 131 -15.80 18.49 3.13
CA PHE A 131 -16.49 17.42 2.41
C PHE A 131 -16.49 16.09 3.18
N GLU A 132 -16.26 16.14 4.48
CA GLU A 132 -16.24 14.96 5.36
C GLU A 132 -17.58 14.23 5.41
N ASP A 133 -18.70 14.91 5.09
CA ASP A 133 -20.01 14.28 4.97
C ASP A 133 -20.18 13.45 3.68
N VAL A 134 -19.39 13.76 2.65
CA VAL A 134 -19.44 13.08 1.33
C VAL A 134 -18.57 11.84 1.32
N ALA A 135 -17.38 11.91 1.89
CA ALA A 135 -16.38 10.84 1.82
C ALA A 135 -15.45 10.80 3.03
N TRP A 136 -14.87 9.61 3.26
CA TRP A 136 -13.68 9.46 4.11
C TRP A 136 -12.43 9.67 3.27
N PHE A 137 -11.45 10.32 3.85
CA PHE A 137 -10.15 10.60 3.23
C PHE A 137 -9.02 9.97 4.05
N SER A 138 -7.89 9.68 3.42
CA SER A 138 -6.70 9.23 4.14
C SER A 138 -6.29 10.28 5.17
N GLU A 139 -6.16 9.86 6.41
CA GLU A 139 -5.70 10.65 7.54
C GLU A 139 -4.56 9.94 8.27
N GLU A 140 -3.76 10.71 8.96
CA GLU A 140 -2.67 10.22 9.78
C GLU A 140 -3.05 10.42 11.23
N ASP A 141 -3.15 9.33 12.00
CA ASP A 141 -3.46 9.39 13.43
C ASP A 141 -2.27 9.98 14.20
N GLU A 142 -2.57 10.60 15.32
CA GLU A 142 -1.55 11.17 16.21
C GLU A 142 -0.53 10.08 16.64
N GLY A 143 0.75 10.39 16.51
CA GLY A 143 1.84 9.48 16.86
C GLY A 143 2.17 8.43 15.80
N ASN A 144 1.41 8.38 14.71
CA ASN A 144 1.66 7.50 13.56
C ASN A 144 2.29 8.29 12.39
N VAL A 145 2.88 7.56 11.46
CA VAL A 145 3.39 8.10 10.20
C VAL A 145 2.96 7.15 9.08
N ASN A 146 2.09 7.62 8.20
CA ASN A 146 1.63 6.84 7.06
C ASN A 146 2.65 6.92 5.90
N CYS A 147 2.82 5.81 5.21
CA CYS A 147 3.55 5.82 3.94
C CYS A 147 2.73 6.57 2.87
N PRO A 148 3.33 7.56 2.18
CA PRO A 148 2.62 8.33 1.16
C PRO A 148 2.55 7.57 -0.17
N HIS A 149 1.84 6.44 -0.21
CA HIS A 149 1.67 5.61 -1.40
C HIS A 149 0.69 6.24 -2.39
N GLY A 150 -0.48 6.68 -1.91
CA GLY A 150 -1.52 7.35 -2.70
C GLY A 150 -2.50 8.09 -1.80
N PHE A 151 -3.34 8.93 -2.38
CA PHE A 151 -4.42 9.64 -1.67
C PHE A 151 -5.74 8.89 -1.89
N SER A 152 -6.24 8.24 -0.84
CA SER A 152 -7.46 7.44 -0.86
C SER A 152 -8.69 8.27 -0.52
N ILE A 153 -9.79 7.98 -1.22
CA ILE A 153 -11.11 8.58 -1.06
C ILE A 153 -12.12 7.44 -1.05
N THR A 154 -12.96 7.36 -0.01
CA THR A 154 -14.05 6.37 0.06
C THR A 154 -15.37 7.11 0.25
N CYS A 155 -16.27 7.01 -0.71
CA CYS A 155 -17.57 7.68 -0.68
C CYS A 155 -18.47 7.07 0.41
N LYS A 156 -19.25 7.93 1.08
CA LYS A 156 -20.27 7.53 2.05
C LYS A 156 -21.59 7.09 1.38
N ASN A 157 -21.80 7.52 0.14
CA ASN A 157 -22.93 7.09 -0.70
C ASN A 157 -22.43 6.40 -1.96
N ALA A 158 -23.03 5.26 -2.32
CA ALA A 158 -22.65 4.45 -3.48
C ALA A 158 -22.78 5.19 -4.82
N ARG A 159 -23.73 6.16 -4.92
CA ARG A 159 -23.90 6.98 -6.12
C ARG A 159 -22.72 7.92 -6.40
N ASP A 160 -22.00 8.34 -5.36
CA ASP A 160 -21.03 9.44 -5.43
C ASP A 160 -19.72 9.01 -6.07
N ILE A 161 -19.36 7.74 -5.94
CA ILE A 161 -18.14 7.20 -6.57
C ILE A 161 -18.15 7.43 -8.09
N LYS A 162 -19.31 7.24 -8.75
CA LYS A 162 -19.44 7.45 -10.20
C LYS A 162 -19.28 8.91 -10.61
N ILE A 163 -19.73 9.84 -9.77
CA ILE A 163 -19.57 11.28 -10.00
C ILE A 163 -18.08 11.64 -9.93
N ILE A 164 -17.38 11.15 -8.89
CA ILE A 164 -15.94 11.40 -8.71
C ILE A 164 -15.16 10.81 -9.89
N GLN A 165 -15.37 9.54 -10.23
CA GLN A 165 -14.72 8.87 -11.37
C GLN A 165 -14.91 9.65 -12.67
N THR A 166 -16.14 9.99 -13.01
CA THR A 166 -16.46 10.71 -14.25
C THR A 166 -15.79 12.10 -14.30
N THR A 167 -15.72 12.78 -13.15
CA THR A 167 -15.07 14.09 -13.07
C THR A 167 -13.54 13.95 -13.20
N MET A 168 -12.93 12.92 -12.58
CA MET A 168 -11.50 12.63 -12.76
C MET A 168 -11.17 12.32 -14.22
N ASP A 169 -11.99 11.49 -14.89
CA ASP A 169 -11.81 11.14 -16.30
C ASP A 169 -11.90 12.37 -17.21
N LYS A 170 -12.88 13.27 -16.95
CA LYS A 170 -13.05 14.56 -17.68
C LYS A 170 -11.77 15.40 -17.63
N TYR A 171 -11.09 15.44 -16.49
CA TYR A 171 -9.87 16.22 -16.30
C TYR A 171 -8.59 15.39 -16.50
N LYS A 172 -8.70 14.17 -17.03
CA LYS A 172 -7.59 13.25 -17.31
C LYS A 172 -6.70 12.99 -16.08
N ILE A 173 -7.35 12.84 -14.91
CA ILE A 173 -6.68 12.42 -13.70
C ILE A 173 -6.84 10.93 -13.56
N HIS A 174 -5.71 10.22 -13.56
CA HIS A 174 -5.70 8.77 -13.40
C HIS A 174 -6.07 8.39 -11.96
N TRP A 175 -6.98 7.44 -11.84
CA TRP A 175 -7.41 6.88 -10.56
C TRP A 175 -7.45 5.35 -10.64
N LYS A 176 -7.36 4.70 -9.48
CA LYS A 176 -7.59 3.25 -9.34
C LYS A 176 -8.58 3.01 -8.22
N ARG A 177 -9.32 1.90 -8.28
CA ARG A 177 -10.18 1.47 -7.18
C ARG A 177 -9.30 1.10 -5.97
N ASN A 178 -9.81 1.39 -4.77
CA ASN A 178 -9.20 0.89 -3.54
C ASN A 178 -9.44 -0.62 -3.49
N PHE A 179 -8.39 -1.41 -3.64
CA PHE A 179 -8.38 -2.87 -3.57
C PHE A 179 -9.80 -3.48 -3.58
N GLY A 180 -10.48 -3.36 -4.72
CA GLY A 180 -11.90 -3.65 -4.87
C GLY A 180 -12.23 -5.14 -4.79
N CYS A 181 -11.34 -5.93 -4.24
CA CYS A 181 -11.50 -7.36 -4.14
C CYS A 181 -10.86 -7.86 -2.84
N ILE A 182 -11.64 -8.61 -2.10
CA ILE A 182 -11.16 -9.34 -0.94
C ILE A 182 -10.55 -10.65 -1.45
N PRO A 183 -9.27 -10.95 -1.18
CA PRO A 183 -8.59 -12.10 -1.76
C PRO A 183 -9.37 -13.41 -1.62
N THR A 184 -9.99 -13.65 -0.46
CA THR A 184 -10.77 -14.87 -0.19
C THR A 184 -12.07 -14.98 -1.02
N GLN A 185 -12.48 -13.92 -1.70
CA GLN A 185 -13.66 -13.90 -2.60
C GLN A 185 -13.29 -14.02 -4.09
N HIS A 186 -11.99 -14.10 -4.41
CA HIS A 186 -11.55 -14.35 -5.79
C HIS A 186 -11.84 -15.78 -6.22
N LEU A 187 -12.04 -15.98 -7.53
CA LEU A 187 -12.27 -17.31 -8.09
C LEU A 187 -11.18 -18.34 -7.71
N ALA A 188 -9.93 -17.89 -7.58
CA ALA A 188 -8.82 -18.74 -7.17
C ALA A 188 -8.96 -19.32 -5.75
N PHE A 189 -9.81 -18.73 -4.91
CA PHE A 189 -10.08 -19.13 -3.53
C PHE A 189 -11.55 -19.50 -3.29
N SER A 190 -12.27 -19.85 -4.36
CA SER A 190 -13.70 -20.18 -4.29
C SER A 190 -14.03 -21.36 -3.37
N ASP A 191 -13.09 -22.28 -3.18
CA ASP A 191 -13.16 -23.41 -2.26
C ASP A 191 -13.18 -23.00 -0.77
N MET A 192 -12.73 -21.79 -0.43
CA MET A 192 -12.84 -21.24 0.93
C MET A 192 -14.30 -20.89 1.30
N GLY A 193 -15.20 -20.82 0.33
CA GLY A 193 -16.65 -20.64 0.56
C GLY A 193 -17.11 -19.22 0.92
N TYR A 194 -16.22 -18.21 0.93
CA TYR A 194 -16.59 -16.82 1.19
C TYR A 194 -17.30 -16.21 -0.03
N LYS A 195 -18.49 -15.68 0.20
CA LYS A 195 -19.32 -15.04 -0.85
C LYS A 195 -19.41 -13.54 -0.62
N LEU A 196 -19.87 -12.82 -1.62
CA LEU A 196 -20.25 -11.41 -1.48
C LEU A 196 -21.26 -11.24 -0.34
N GLY A 197 -21.07 -10.20 0.47
CA GLY A 197 -21.79 -9.93 1.71
C GLY A 197 -21.15 -10.51 2.97
N ALA A 198 -20.09 -11.31 2.83
CA ALA A 198 -19.36 -11.86 4.00
C ALA A 198 -18.51 -10.80 4.73
N PHE A 199 -18.08 -9.75 4.02
CA PHE A 199 -17.23 -8.68 4.54
C PHE A 199 -17.74 -7.30 4.13
N PRO A 200 -18.91 -6.86 4.63
CA PRO A 200 -19.63 -5.70 4.10
C PRO A 200 -18.80 -4.40 4.15
N GLU A 201 -18.02 -4.17 5.19
CA GLU A 201 -17.18 -2.96 5.32
C GLU A 201 -16.05 -2.94 4.28
N SER A 202 -15.35 -4.05 4.10
CA SER A 202 -14.28 -4.16 3.11
C SER A 202 -14.82 -4.10 1.69
N GLU A 203 -15.96 -4.74 1.43
CA GLU A 203 -16.67 -4.68 0.15
C GLU A 203 -17.10 -3.25 -0.15
N TRP A 204 -17.63 -2.52 0.85
CA TRP A 204 -17.98 -1.12 0.70
C TRP A 204 -16.80 -0.26 0.27
N VAL A 205 -15.66 -0.39 0.96
CA VAL A 205 -14.43 0.35 0.60
C VAL A 205 -13.96 0.02 -0.81
N GLY A 206 -14.03 -1.25 -1.20
CA GLY A 206 -13.67 -1.70 -2.54
C GLY A 206 -14.60 -1.13 -3.63
N ASP A 207 -15.90 -1.12 -3.39
CA ASP A 207 -16.90 -0.67 -4.37
C ASP A 207 -17.03 0.83 -4.45
N ASN A 208 -16.86 1.54 -3.33
CA ASN A 208 -17.09 2.98 -3.20
C ASN A 208 -15.80 3.77 -2.95
N GLY A 209 -14.64 3.13 -3.06
CA GLY A 209 -13.35 3.76 -2.85
C GLY A 209 -12.48 3.80 -4.09
N LEU A 210 -11.68 4.86 -4.19
CA LEU A 210 -10.62 5.01 -5.18
C LEU A 210 -9.41 5.71 -4.56
N HIS A 211 -8.27 5.61 -5.22
CA HIS A 211 -7.10 6.40 -4.88
C HIS A 211 -6.50 7.05 -6.12
N ILE A 212 -5.85 8.17 -5.90
CA ILE A 212 -5.08 8.93 -6.89
C ILE A 212 -3.61 8.97 -6.51
N GLY A 213 -2.75 9.07 -7.50
CA GLY A 213 -1.31 9.14 -7.29
C GLY A 213 -0.87 10.46 -6.64
N CYS A 214 0.17 10.39 -5.80
CA CYS A 214 0.84 11.52 -5.19
C CYS A 214 2.32 11.55 -5.56
N HIS A 215 2.62 11.26 -6.82
CA HIS A 215 3.98 11.08 -7.32
C HIS A 215 4.83 12.35 -7.12
N HIS A 216 6.08 12.17 -6.69
CA HIS A 216 6.98 13.29 -6.38
C HIS A 216 7.40 14.14 -7.61
N TYR A 217 7.14 13.66 -8.84
CA TYR A 217 7.34 14.43 -10.08
C TYR A 217 6.11 15.25 -10.49
N LEU A 218 5.01 15.24 -9.74
CA LEU A 218 3.88 16.13 -10.02
C LEU A 218 4.33 17.58 -9.90
N THR A 219 4.05 18.36 -10.95
CA THR A 219 4.29 19.80 -10.97
C THR A 219 3.25 20.53 -10.09
N GLU A 220 3.52 21.80 -9.76
CA GLU A 220 2.52 22.63 -9.04
C GLU A 220 1.23 22.78 -9.84
N GLU A 221 1.32 22.83 -11.18
CA GLU A 221 0.17 22.88 -12.08
C GLU A 221 -0.65 21.57 -11.98
N ASP A 222 0.01 20.41 -11.98
CA ASP A 222 -0.67 19.11 -11.81
C ASP A 222 -1.36 19.03 -10.46
N VAL A 223 -0.68 19.39 -9.38
CA VAL A 223 -1.26 19.41 -8.01
C VAL A 223 -2.46 20.35 -7.96
N SER A 224 -2.35 21.55 -8.54
CA SER A 224 -3.47 22.53 -8.61
C SER A 224 -4.65 21.97 -9.40
N ARG A 225 -4.41 21.30 -10.53
CA ARG A 225 -5.43 20.66 -11.35
C ARG A 225 -6.17 19.57 -10.56
N VAL A 226 -5.42 18.71 -9.86
CA VAL A 226 -6.01 17.66 -8.99
C VAL A 226 -6.88 18.29 -7.91
N CYS A 227 -6.40 19.31 -7.19
CA CYS A 227 -7.15 19.99 -6.14
C CYS A 227 -8.46 20.62 -6.64
N LYS A 228 -8.44 21.27 -7.82
CA LYS A 228 -9.65 21.83 -8.46
C LYS A 228 -10.65 20.72 -8.79
N THR A 229 -10.17 19.62 -9.35
CA THR A 229 -11.01 18.48 -9.72
C THR A 229 -11.63 17.80 -8.50
N LEU A 230 -10.87 17.63 -7.41
CA LEU A 230 -11.38 17.13 -6.13
C LEU A 230 -12.52 17.99 -5.62
N LYS A 231 -12.31 19.32 -5.54
CA LYS A 231 -13.36 20.26 -5.08
C LYS A 231 -14.59 20.24 -5.97
N GLU A 232 -14.43 20.21 -7.31
CA GLU A 232 -15.56 20.13 -8.25
C GLU A 232 -16.35 18.84 -8.04
N SER A 233 -15.68 17.70 -8.02
CA SER A 233 -16.35 16.39 -7.88
C SER A 233 -17.10 16.25 -6.55
N LEU A 234 -16.48 16.64 -5.44
CA LEU A 234 -17.09 16.58 -4.12
C LEU A 234 -18.27 17.57 -3.98
N SER A 235 -18.15 18.77 -4.55
CA SER A 235 -19.26 19.73 -4.59
C SER A 235 -20.46 19.23 -5.42
N LEU A 236 -20.23 18.43 -6.45
CA LEU A 236 -21.31 17.81 -7.23
C LEU A 236 -22.02 16.70 -6.43
N CYS A 237 -21.31 15.98 -5.57
CA CYS A 237 -21.90 15.00 -4.66
C CYS A 237 -22.80 15.68 -3.62
N SER A 238 -22.31 16.74 -2.94
CA SER A 238 -23.05 17.47 -1.90
C SER A 238 -24.35 18.13 -2.40
N LYS A 239 -24.37 18.63 -3.65
CA LYS A 239 -25.56 19.36 -4.20
C LYS A 239 -26.76 18.45 -4.47
N LYS A 240 -26.61 17.13 -4.50
CA LYS A 240 -27.69 16.18 -4.80
C LYS A 240 -28.46 15.69 -3.58
N GLU A 241 -28.11 16.15 -2.37
CA GLU A 241 -28.88 15.84 -1.16
C GLU A 241 -30.11 16.74 -0.95
N ASN A 242 -30.27 17.76 -1.80
CA ASN A 242 -31.36 18.76 -1.69
C ASN A 242 -32.49 18.56 -2.73
N ILE A 243 -32.71 17.35 -3.28
CA ILE A 243 -33.84 17.07 -4.17
C ILE A 243 -34.64 15.86 -3.66
#